data_ae9169219989376a1b1b64b5188fda9a
#
_entry.id   ae9169219989376a1b1b64b5188fda9a
#
_cell.length_a   1.000
_cell.length_b   1.000
_cell.length_c   1.000
_cell.angle_alpha   90.00
_cell.angle_beta   90.00
_cell.angle_gamma   90.00
#
_symmetry.space_group_name_H-M   'P 1'
#
loop_
_entity.id
_entity.type
_entity.pdbx_description
1 polymer ?
#
loop_
_entity_poly.entity_id
_entity_poly.type
_entity_poly.pdbx_seq_one_letter_code
_entity_poly.pdbx_strand_id
1 'polypeptide(L)'
;LHLKDCFHGRTGYTMSLTDSPDPRKVMHFPKFNWPRVTNPSIKFPLNIDNLEEVIKLEKQSINEVKDFLSKHPDDVACMILEPIQGEGGDNHFRPEYFKQLKTLSLENDFLLIYDEVQTGIGITGKMWAHQHFCEPNCEINCKLHCESMEPDVISFGKKTQCCGIFAGNRLNEIENHVFKESSRINSTFGGNLVDMVRFTIYLELMEKDDLVYMASENGEYLLSCLSSLKNHNDDIITNVRGKGLFCAFDLPTPDHRDKLISNMEAEGAIILGCGHNSIRFRPHLNVLKEEIDQAMSMMQIALSKL
;
A
#
# COMPACT_ATOMS: atom_id res chain seq x y z
N LEU A 1 -16.96 1.88 1.85
CA LEU A 1 -16.46 0.50 1.75
C LEU A 1 -14.95 0.47 1.91
N HIS A 2 -14.39 -0.60 2.48
CA HIS A 2 -12.95 -0.82 2.63
C HIS A 2 -12.62 -2.31 2.79
N LEU A 3 -11.34 -2.68 2.59
CA LEU A 3 -10.89 -4.06 2.75
C LEU A 3 -10.65 -4.42 4.22
N LYS A 4 -10.64 -5.71 4.55
CA LYS A 4 -10.02 -6.22 5.77
C LYS A 4 -8.52 -5.95 5.75
N ASP A 5 -7.87 -5.94 6.92
CA ASP A 5 -6.44 -5.72 7.12
C ASP A 5 -5.92 -4.37 6.59
N CYS A 6 -6.78 -3.37 6.39
CA CYS A 6 -6.38 -2.05 5.89
C CYS A 6 -5.99 -1.08 7.02
N PHE A 7 -5.23 -0.04 6.65
CA PHE A 7 -4.86 1.02 7.57
C PHE A 7 -5.00 2.40 6.91
N HIS A 8 -6.04 3.16 7.30
CA HIS A 8 -6.35 4.47 6.73
C HIS A 8 -6.23 5.62 7.74
N GLY A 9 -5.56 5.41 8.86
CA GLY A 9 -5.29 6.44 9.87
C GLY A 9 -5.95 6.19 11.22
N ARG A 10 -5.80 7.17 12.12
CA ARG A 10 -6.20 7.09 13.54
C ARG A 10 -7.06 8.25 14.02
N THR A 11 -7.56 9.09 13.12
CA THR A 11 -8.55 10.13 13.44
C THR A 11 -9.97 9.55 13.43
N GLY A 12 -10.96 10.26 13.93
CA GLY A 12 -12.30 9.71 14.17
C GLY A 12 -12.90 8.89 13.03
N TYR A 13 -13.00 9.47 11.83
CA TYR A 13 -13.54 8.76 10.66
C TYR A 13 -12.58 7.68 10.13
N THR A 14 -11.31 8.01 9.96
CA THR A 14 -10.32 7.07 9.40
C THR A 14 -10.05 5.88 10.32
N MET A 15 -10.20 6.06 11.64
CA MET A 15 -10.12 4.94 12.60
C MET A 15 -11.24 3.91 12.40
N SER A 16 -12.40 4.36 11.91
CA SER A 16 -13.51 3.47 11.57
C SER A 16 -13.22 2.61 10.33
N LEU A 17 -12.33 3.06 9.47
CA LEU A 17 -11.87 2.35 8.27
C LEU A 17 -10.68 1.42 8.58
N THR A 18 -9.86 1.76 9.60
CA THR A 18 -8.67 0.95 9.93
C THR A 18 -9.04 -0.39 10.53
N ASP A 19 -8.48 -1.45 9.99
CA ASP A 19 -8.63 -2.85 10.42
C ASP A 19 -7.25 -3.43 10.75
N SER A 20 -6.67 -2.96 11.85
CA SER A 20 -5.34 -3.40 12.27
C SER A 20 -5.43 -4.70 13.08
N PRO A 21 -4.48 -5.66 12.88
CA PRO A 21 -4.37 -6.85 13.72
C PRO A 21 -4.00 -6.51 15.17
N ASP A 22 -3.46 -5.32 15.44
CA ASP A 22 -3.19 -4.82 16.79
C ASP A 22 -4.41 -4.04 17.32
N PRO A 23 -5.22 -4.64 18.21
CA PRO A 23 -6.43 -4.00 18.73
C PRO A 23 -6.16 -2.71 19.52
N ARG A 24 -4.96 -2.54 20.08
CA ARG A 24 -4.56 -1.33 20.82
C ARG A 24 -4.62 -0.06 19.97
N LYS A 25 -4.53 -0.20 18.65
CA LYS A 25 -4.58 0.93 17.71
C LYS A 25 -5.96 1.53 17.55
N VAL A 26 -7.02 0.77 17.82
CA VAL A 26 -8.41 1.15 17.53
C VAL A 26 -9.38 0.94 18.69
N MET A 27 -8.92 0.37 19.82
CA MET A 27 -9.77 0.15 21.00
C MET A 27 -10.10 1.46 21.73
N HIS A 28 -11.19 1.47 22.47
CA HIS A 28 -11.66 2.57 23.32
C HIS A 28 -12.12 3.85 22.59
N PHE A 29 -12.22 3.82 21.25
CA PHE A 29 -12.71 4.95 20.48
C PHE A 29 -14.06 4.64 19.84
N PRO A 30 -15.00 5.60 19.79
CA PRO A 30 -16.22 5.43 19.03
C PRO A 30 -15.90 5.32 17.54
N LYS A 31 -16.56 4.39 16.85
CA LYS A 31 -16.34 4.11 15.45
C LYS A 31 -17.67 3.94 14.72
N PHE A 32 -17.69 4.29 13.44
CA PHE A 32 -18.77 3.95 12.54
C PHE A 32 -18.61 2.49 12.09
N ASN A 33 -19.72 1.79 11.98
CA ASN A 33 -19.73 0.41 11.48
C ASN A 33 -19.84 0.39 9.95
N TRP A 34 -18.81 0.90 9.29
CA TRP A 34 -18.75 0.87 7.83
C TRP A 34 -18.36 -0.52 7.32
N PRO A 35 -18.93 -0.95 6.19
CA PRO A 35 -18.77 -2.32 5.71
C PRO A 35 -17.35 -2.59 5.22
N ARG A 36 -16.83 -3.75 5.65
CA ARG A 36 -15.56 -4.32 5.23
C ARG A 36 -15.79 -5.52 4.36
N VAL A 37 -15.00 -5.63 3.30
CA VAL A 37 -15.03 -6.76 2.39
C VAL A 37 -13.75 -7.58 2.47
N THR A 38 -13.82 -8.82 2.01
CA THR A 38 -12.72 -9.78 2.04
C THR A 38 -11.49 -9.23 1.33
N ASN A 39 -10.33 -9.44 1.94
CA ASN A 39 -9.02 -9.09 1.41
C ASN A 39 -8.49 -10.22 0.51
N PRO A 40 -8.40 -10.04 -0.83
CA PRO A 40 -7.93 -11.06 -1.75
C PRO A 40 -6.41 -11.00 -1.97
N SER A 41 -5.63 -11.00 -0.89
CA SER A 41 -4.18 -10.88 -0.97
C SER A 41 -3.51 -12.08 -1.64
N ILE A 42 -2.46 -11.80 -2.41
CA ILE A 42 -1.63 -12.80 -3.07
C ILE A 42 -0.70 -13.46 -2.06
N LYS A 43 -0.54 -14.78 -2.15
CA LYS A 43 0.56 -15.54 -1.53
C LYS A 43 1.66 -15.75 -2.56
N PHE A 44 2.90 -15.42 -2.19
CA PHE A 44 4.05 -15.54 -3.08
C PHE A 44 4.89 -16.78 -2.78
N PRO A 45 5.46 -17.44 -3.82
CA PRO A 45 5.32 -17.07 -5.23
C PRO A 45 3.89 -17.32 -5.76
N LEU A 46 3.36 -16.40 -6.58
CA LEU A 46 2.09 -16.64 -7.27
C LEU A 46 2.31 -17.71 -8.36
N ASN A 47 1.73 -18.86 -8.16
CA ASN A 47 1.82 -20.01 -9.04
C ASN A 47 0.43 -20.56 -9.35
N ILE A 48 0.36 -21.63 -10.15
CA ILE A 48 -0.91 -22.22 -10.55
C ILE A 48 -1.72 -22.72 -9.33
N ASP A 49 -1.04 -23.26 -8.30
CA ASP A 49 -1.70 -23.89 -7.16
C ASP A 49 -2.43 -22.87 -6.28
N ASN A 50 -1.86 -21.65 -6.11
CA ASN A 50 -2.46 -20.62 -5.26
C ASN A 50 -3.25 -19.56 -6.05
N LEU A 51 -3.12 -19.50 -7.36
CA LEU A 51 -3.85 -18.55 -8.22
C LEU A 51 -5.37 -18.78 -8.14
N GLU A 52 -5.81 -20.04 -8.12
CA GLU A 52 -7.24 -20.38 -8.03
C GLU A 52 -7.84 -19.89 -6.70
N GLU A 53 -7.10 -20.02 -5.60
CA GLU A 53 -7.52 -19.51 -4.29
C GLU A 53 -7.63 -17.97 -4.30
N VAL A 54 -6.64 -17.29 -4.87
CA VAL A 54 -6.67 -15.81 -5.01
C VAL A 54 -7.89 -15.38 -5.82
N ILE A 55 -8.14 -16.01 -6.98
CA ILE A 55 -9.32 -15.72 -7.82
C ILE A 55 -10.63 -15.99 -7.06
N LYS A 56 -10.68 -17.01 -6.24
CA LYS A 56 -11.86 -17.30 -5.39
C LYS A 56 -12.09 -16.19 -4.36
N LEU A 57 -11.03 -15.72 -3.71
CA LEU A 57 -11.10 -14.60 -2.75
C LEU A 57 -11.49 -13.29 -3.44
N GLU A 58 -10.97 -13.02 -4.63
CA GLU A 58 -11.37 -11.87 -5.45
C GLU A 58 -12.87 -11.91 -5.77
N LYS A 59 -13.36 -13.06 -6.25
CA LYS A 59 -14.80 -13.26 -6.52
C LYS A 59 -15.65 -13.07 -5.28
N GLN A 60 -15.21 -13.58 -4.13
CA GLN A 60 -15.88 -13.38 -2.87
C GLN A 60 -15.96 -11.90 -2.51
N SER A 61 -14.83 -11.19 -2.56
CA SER A 61 -14.75 -9.76 -2.25
C SER A 61 -15.66 -8.93 -3.18
N ILE A 62 -15.62 -9.19 -4.48
CA ILE A 62 -16.48 -8.52 -5.47
C ILE A 62 -17.97 -8.81 -5.20
N ASN A 63 -18.33 -10.03 -4.85
CA ASN A 63 -19.71 -10.38 -4.49
C ASN A 63 -20.17 -9.68 -3.22
N GLU A 64 -19.31 -9.57 -2.20
CA GLU A 64 -19.61 -8.82 -0.97
C GLU A 64 -19.86 -7.34 -1.27
N VAL A 65 -19.09 -6.73 -2.19
CA VAL A 65 -19.35 -5.36 -2.67
C VAL A 65 -20.70 -5.27 -3.37
N LYS A 66 -21.00 -6.17 -4.31
CA LYS A 66 -22.28 -6.19 -5.05
C LYS A 66 -23.48 -6.37 -4.12
N ASP A 67 -23.37 -7.29 -3.18
CA ASP A 67 -24.40 -7.57 -2.17
C ASP A 67 -24.67 -6.33 -1.31
N PHE A 68 -23.62 -5.61 -0.93
CA PHE A 68 -23.78 -4.38 -0.17
C PHE A 68 -24.45 -3.29 -1.00
N LEU A 69 -24.01 -3.06 -2.23
CA LEU A 69 -24.60 -2.08 -3.15
C LEU A 69 -26.09 -2.38 -3.42
N SER A 70 -26.45 -3.65 -3.60
CA SER A 70 -27.83 -4.04 -3.86
C SER A 70 -28.77 -3.79 -2.66
N LYS A 71 -28.24 -3.89 -1.43
CA LYS A 71 -28.99 -3.64 -0.19
C LYS A 71 -29.06 -2.17 0.20
N HIS A 72 -28.13 -1.37 -0.32
CA HIS A 72 -27.97 0.05 -0.01
C HIS A 72 -27.79 0.85 -1.31
N PRO A 73 -28.81 0.88 -2.20
CA PRO A 73 -28.72 1.61 -3.45
C PRO A 73 -28.49 3.10 -3.18
N ASP A 74 -27.58 3.69 -3.93
CA ASP A 74 -27.22 5.12 -3.86
C ASP A 74 -26.67 5.62 -2.51
N ASP A 75 -26.30 4.71 -1.59
CA ASP A 75 -25.81 5.05 -0.24
C ASP A 75 -24.28 4.92 -0.08
N VAL A 76 -23.58 4.44 -1.10
CA VAL A 76 -22.12 4.27 -1.08
C VAL A 76 -21.45 5.45 -1.77
N ALA A 77 -20.86 6.35 -1.00
CA ALA A 77 -20.11 7.48 -1.54
C ALA A 77 -18.76 7.09 -2.15
N CYS A 78 -18.05 6.12 -1.50
CA CYS A 78 -16.73 5.70 -1.96
C CYS A 78 -16.31 4.33 -1.44
N MET A 79 -15.31 3.75 -2.10
CA MET A 79 -14.48 2.67 -1.57
C MET A 79 -13.03 3.14 -1.49
N ILE A 80 -12.41 3.01 -0.31
CA ILE A 80 -10.99 3.34 -0.09
C ILE A 80 -10.18 2.06 0.08
N LEU A 81 -9.01 2.01 -0.56
CA LEU A 81 -8.08 0.88 -0.47
C LEU A 81 -6.64 1.30 -0.73
N GLU A 82 -5.71 0.58 -0.13
CA GLU A 82 -4.28 0.71 -0.41
C GLU A 82 -3.96 -0.11 -1.66
N PRO A 83 -3.22 0.39 -2.66
CA PRO A 83 -2.78 -0.41 -3.82
C PRO A 83 -1.92 -1.62 -3.41
N ILE A 84 -1.13 -1.46 -2.36
CA ILE A 84 -0.47 -2.52 -1.61
C ILE A 84 -0.70 -2.20 -0.14
N GLN A 85 -1.34 -3.07 0.61
CA GLN A 85 -1.55 -2.83 2.03
C GLN A 85 -0.23 -2.93 2.78
N GLY A 86 0.17 -1.82 3.44
CA GLY A 86 1.43 -1.79 4.15
C GLY A 86 1.32 -2.35 5.56
N GLU A 87 0.55 -1.72 6.41
CA GLU A 87 0.40 -2.08 7.83
C GLU A 87 -0.27 -3.45 8.00
N GLY A 88 -1.18 -3.80 7.11
CA GLY A 88 -1.92 -5.07 7.13
C GLY A 88 -1.10 -6.30 6.77
N GLY A 89 0.16 -6.11 6.30
CA GLY A 89 1.04 -7.23 6.01
C GLY A 89 1.73 -7.19 4.65
N ASP A 90 1.93 -6.02 4.07
CA ASP A 90 2.45 -5.88 2.70
C ASP A 90 1.68 -6.77 1.71
N ASN A 91 0.36 -6.69 1.78
CA ASN A 91 -0.53 -7.49 0.96
C ASN A 91 -0.61 -6.92 -0.46
N HIS A 92 -0.20 -7.71 -1.44
CA HIS A 92 -0.31 -7.39 -2.85
C HIS A 92 -1.58 -7.98 -3.45
N PHE A 93 -2.07 -7.34 -4.51
CA PHE A 93 -3.29 -7.71 -5.22
C PHE A 93 -3.03 -7.84 -6.71
N ARG A 94 -3.89 -8.57 -7.41
CA ARG A 94 -3.84 -8.65 -8.86
C ARG A 94 -4.50 -7.40 -9.50
N PRO A 95 -3.96 -6.90 -10.63
CA PRO A 95 -4.57 -5.79 -11.36
C PRO A 95 -6.02 -6.03 -11.76
N GLU A 96 -6.38 -7.29 -12.08
CA GLU A 96 -7.72 -7.68 -12.48
C GLU A 96 -8.77 -7.43 -11.38
N TYR A 97 -8.39 -7.53 -10.11
CA TYR A 97 -9.26 -7.18 -9.00
C TYR A 97 -9.59 -5.68 -9.00
N PHE A 98 -8.60 -4.82 -9.14
CA PHE A 98 -8.80 -3.37 -9.22
C PHE A 98 -9.64 -2.96 -10.43
N LYS A 99 -9.44 -3.63 -11.57
CA LYS A 99 -10.24 -3.42 -12.77
C LYS A 99 -11.72 -3.70 -12.52
N GLN A 100 -12.03 -4.81 -11.82
CA GLN A 100 -13.41 -5.15 -11.47
C GLN A 100 -14.01 -4.10 -10.50
N LEU A 101 -13.25 -3.64 -9.50
CA LEU A 101 -13.70 -2.58 -8.59
C LEU A 101 -13.96 -1.27 -9.34
N LYS A 102 -13.10 -0.89 -10.29
CA LYS A 102 -13.31 0.31 -11.11
C LYS A 102 -14.58 0.21 -11.95
N THR A 103 -14.82 -0.94 -12.57
CA THR A 103 -16.06 -1.20 -13.31
C THR A 103 -17.27 -1.00 -12.39
N LEU A 104 -17.29 -1.62 -11.20
CA LEU A 104 -18.37 -1.47 -10.23
C LEU A 104 -18.56 -0.02 -9.77
N SER A 105 -17.46 0.73 -9.60
CA SER A 105 -17.52 2.12 -9.16
C SER A 105 -18.20 3.01 -10.21
N LEU A 106 -17.97 2.73 -11.49
CA LEU A 106 -18.59 3.45 -12.59
C LEU A 106 -20.08 3.05 -12.77
N GLU A 107 -20.39 1.77 -12.64
CA GLU A 107 -21.75 1.24 -12.78
C GLU A 107 -22.69 1.67 -11.63
N ASN A 108 -22.17 1.95 -10.44
CA ASN A 108 -22.94 2.25 -9.23
C ASN A 108 -22.62 3.64 -8.64
N ASP A 109 -21.97 4.49 -9.40
CA ASP A 109 -21.66 5.90 -9.09
C ASP A 109 -21.05 6.14 -7.69
N PHE A 110 -20.08 5.33 -7.31
CA PHE A 110 -19.24 5.61 -6.13
C PHE A 110 -17.78 5.89 -6.52
N LEU A 111 -17.05 6.62 -5.70
CA LEU A 111 -15.65 6.98 -5.96
C LEU A 111 -14.70 5.87 -5.52
N LEU A 112 -13.64 5.62 -6.30
CA LEU A 112 -12.48 4.84 -5.87
C LEU A 112 -11.39 5.77 -5.35
N ILE A 113 -10.99 5.54 -4.09
CA ILE A 113 -9.91 6.28 -3.43
C ILE A 113 -8.74 5.32 -3.21
N TYR A 114 -7.57 5.65 -3.78
CA TYR A 114 -6.35 4.89 -3.48
C TYR A 114 -5.54 5.61 -2.40
N ASP A 115 -5.32 4.90 -1.29
CA ASP A 115 -4.48 5.36 -0.20
C ASP A 115 -3.01 5.02 -0.53
N GLU A 116 -2.33 5.98 -1.12
CA GLU A 116 -0.90 5.91 -1.48
C GLU A 116 0.00 6.55 -0.41
N VAL A 117 -0.52 6.77 0.78
CA VAL A 117 0.25 7.39 1.89
C VAL A 117 1.51 6.58 2.21
N GLN A 118 1.50 5.26 2.05
CA GLN A 118 2.69 4.44 2.26
C GLN A 118 3.38 4.02 0.97
N THR A 119 2.62 3.75 -0.07
CA THR A 119 3.09 3.16 -1.33
C THR A 119 3.53 4.19 -2.37
N GLY A 120 2.97 5.40 -2.33
CA GLY A 120 3.29 6.46 -3.29
C GLY A 120 4.66 7.09 -3.08
N ILE A 121 4.95 8.06 -3.92
CA ILE A 121 6.17 8.88 -3.89
C ILE A 121 7.44 8.02 -4.07
N GLY A 122 7.44 7.18 -5.09
CA GLY A 122 8.64 6.54 -5.63
C GLY A 122 9.07 5.22 -5.00
N ILE A 123 8.65 4.88 -3.77
CA ILE A 123 9.21 3.73 -3.04
C ILE A 123 9.01 2.38 -3.74
N THR A 124 7.97 2.26 -4.55
CA THR A 124 7.69 1.02 -5.31
C THR A 124 8.42 0.95 -6.65
N GLY A 125 9.29 1.93 -6.97
CA GLY A 125 9.93 2.04 -8.28
C GLY A 125 9.08 2.71 -9.34
N LYS A 126 7.89 3.20 -8.96
CA LYS A 126 7.03 4.11 -9.72
C LYS A 126 6.55 5.22 -8.81
N MET A 127 6.20 6.39 -9.36
CA MET A 127 5.74 7.52 -8.56
C MET A 127 4.55 7.13 -7.68
N TRP A 128 3.60 6.36 -8.23
CA TRP A 128 2.44 5.81 -7.55
C TRP A 128 2.36 4.30 -7.73
N ALA A 129 2.01 3.55 -6.69
CA ALA A 129 1.96 2.10 -6.76
C ALA A 129 0.89 1.58 -7.73
N HIS A 130 -0.24 2.27 -7.87
CA HIS A 130 -1.27 1.88 -8.84
C HIS A 130 -0.78 1.89 -10.29
N GLN A 131 0.30 2.62 -10.60
CA GLN A 131 0.93 2.59 -11.93
C GLN A 131 1.51 1.20 -12.30
N HIS A 132 1.70 0.31 -11.31
CA HIS A 132 2.06 -1.10 -11.56
C HIS A 132 0.89 -1.94 -12.07
N PHE A 133 -0.33 -1.44 -12.05
CA PHE A 133 -1.49 -2.14 -12.59
C PHE A 133 -1.54 -2.11 -14.12
N CYS A 134 -0.77 -1.23 -14.76
CA CYS A 134 -0.53 -1.29 -16.20
C CYS A 134 0.36 -2.48 -16.56
N GLU A 135 -0.01 -3.20 -17.62
CA GLU A 135 0.84 -4.27 -18.16
C GLU A 135 2.16 -3.70 -18.68
N PRO A 136 3.30 -4.46 -18.53
CA PRO A 136 4.62 -4.02 -18.99
C PRO A 136 4.70 -3.69 -20.48
N ASN A 137 3.82 -4.29 -21.30
CA ASN A 137 3.75 -4.10 -22.75
C ASN A 137 2.68 -3.07 -23.16
N CYS A 138 2.11 -2.36 -22.21
CA CYS A 138 1.24 -1.25 -22.52
C CYS A 138 2.09 -0.16 -23.19
N GLU A 139 1.94 0.06 -24.49
CA GLU A 139 2.60 1.14 -25.19
C GLU A 139 2.31 2.46 -24.47
N ILE A 140 3.28 3.40 -24.51
CA ILE A 140 3.20 4.73 -23.87
C ILE A 140 1.89 5.49 -24.19
N ASN A 141 1.12 5.02 -25.17
CA ASN A 141 -0.20 5.51 -25.59
C ASN A 141 -1.38 4.61 -25.20
N CYS A 142 -1.25 3.70 -24.27
CA CYS A 142 -2.36 2.89 -23.78
C CYS A 142 -3.34 3.70 -22.91
N LYS A 143 -3.88 4.78 -23.47
CA LYS A 143 -4.91 5.62 -22.83
C LYS A 143 -6.12 4.79 -22.37
N LEU A 144 -6.50 3.77 -23.12
CA LEU A 144 -7.69 2.95 -22.85
C LEU A 144 -7.55 1.96 -21.68
N HIS A 145 -6.34 1.44 -21.40
CA HIS A 145 -6.16 0.45 -20.32
C HIS A 145 -5.69 1.07 -19.00
N CYS A 146 -4.77 2.04 -19.06
CA CYS A 146 -4.25 2.69 -17.86
C CYS A 146 -5.26 3.66 -17.26
N GLU A 147 -5.96 4.46 -18.07
CA GLU A 147 -7.04 5.33 -17.62
C GLU A 147 -8.21 4.56 -16.98
N SER A 148 -8.43 3.29 -17.40
CA SER A 148 -9.49 2.46 -16.83
C SER A 148 -9.24 1.96 -15.40
N MET A 149 -8.03 2.13 -14.86
CA MET A 149 -7.67 1.71 -13.49
C MET A 149 -7.22 2.87 -12.61
N GLU A 150 -7.25 4.11 -13.13
CA GLU A 150 -6.95 5.29 -12.34
C GLU A 150 -7.99 5.50 -11.24
N PRO A 151 -7.54 5.85 -10.01
CA PRO A 151 -8.45 6.20 -8.95
C PRO A 151 -9.12 7.55 -9.20
N ASP A 152 -10.26 7.78 -8.57
CA ASP A 152 -10.92 9.08 -8.58
C ASP A 152 -10.25 10.06 -7.61
N VAL A 153 -9.62 9.53 -6.55
CA VAL A 153 -8.86 10.29 -5.56
C VAL A 153 -7.64 9.48 -5.11
N ILE A 154 -6.51 10.17 -4.91
CA ILE A 154 -5.30 9.62 -4.29
C ILE A 154 -5.04 10.39 -3.00
N SER A 155 -4.83 9.69 -1.87
CA SER A 155 -4.23 10.28 -0.68
C SER A 155 -2.74 10.00 -0.64
N PHE A 156 -1.94 10.99 -0.21
CA PHE A 156 -0.48 10.87 -0.11
C PHE A 156 0.06 11.50 1.17
N GLY A 157 1.28 11.14 1.55
CA GLY A 157 1.92 11.65 2.75
C GLY A 157 3.21 10.91 3.09
N LYS A 158 3.51 10.79 4.38
CA LYS A 158 4.73 10.15 4.94
C LYS A 158 6.02 10.73 4.35
N LYS A 159 6.51 10.19 3.23
CA LYS A 159 7.80 10.57 2.61
C LYS A 159 7.90 12.05 2.26
N THR A 160 6.80 12.66 1.89
CA THR A 160 6.74 14.10 1.57
C THR A 160 6.72 14.99 2.80
N GLN A 161 6.45 14.43 4.00
CA GLN A 161 6.20 15.17 5.25
C GLN A 161 5.13 16.27 5.11
N CYS A 162 4.39 16.21 4.02
CA CYS A 162 3.24 17.01 3.69
C CYS A 162 2.15 16.03 3.24
N CYS A 163 1.01 16.01 3.90
CA CYS A 163 -0.09 15.14 3.51
C CYS A 163 -1.08 15.89 2.63
N GLY A 164 -1.66 15.20 1.67
CA GLY A 164 -2.63 15.80 0.77
C GLY A 164 -3.43 14.75 0.01
N ILE A 165 -4.26 15.26 -0.88
CA ILE A 165 -5.02 14.47 -1.82
C ILE A 165 -4.93 15.07 -3.23
N PHE A 166 -4.95 14.20 -4.23
CA PHE A 166 -5.20 14.56 -5.62
C PHE A 166 -6.56 14.01 -6.02
N ALA A 167 -7.33 14.80 -6.75
CA ALA A 167 -8.63 14.42 -7.26
C ALA A 167 -8.62 14.38 -8.78
N GLY A 168 -9.20 13.34 -9.35
CA GLY A 168 -9.37 13.17 -10.79
C GLY A 168 -10.54 13.94 -11.37
N ASN A 169 -10.67 13.87 -12.69
CA ASN A 169 -11.66 14.65 -13.44
C ASN A 169 -13.11 14.34 -13.10
N ARG A 170 -13.40 13.13 -12.62
CA ARG A 170 -14.76 12.72 -12.25
C ARG A 170 -15.38 13.62 -11.17
N LEU A 171 -14.55 14.19 -10.27
CA LEU A 171 -15.06 15.15 -9.30
C LEU A 171 -15.58 16.44 -9.94
N ASN A 172 -15.09 16.81 -11.14
CA ASN A 172 -15.56 18.00 -11.84
C ASN A 172 -16.99 17.87 -12.38
N GLU A 173 -17.54 16.67 -12.42
CA GLU A 173 -18.95 16.42 -12.79
C GLU A 173 -19.92 16.96 -11.72
N ILE A 174 -19.42 17.18 -10.49
CA ILE A 174 -20.20 17.77 -9.40
C ILE A 174 -20.00 19.28 -9.39
N GLU A 175 -21.07 20.04 -9.56
CA GLU A 175 -21.00 21.51 -9.70
C GLU A 175 -20.35 22.17 -8.46
N ASN A 176 -20.76 21.76 -7.26
CA ASN A 176 -20.36 22.36 -5.98
C ASN A 176 -19.45 21.42 -5.17
N HIS A 177 -18.44 20.81 -5.81
CA HIS A 177 -17.51 19.91 -5.11
C HIS A 177 -16.57 20.69 -4.19
N VAL A 178 -15.98 19.97 -3.24
CA VAL A 178 -15.17 20.52 -2.13
C VAL A 178 -13.96 21.38 -2.57
N PHE A 179 -13.43 21.20 -3.78
CA PHE A 179 -12.34 22.01 -4.31
C PHE A 179 -12.80 23.30 -4.98
N LYS A 180 -14.08 23.43 -5.31
CA LYS A 180 -14.68 24.68 -5.83
C LYS A 180 -15.27 25.54 -4.71
N GLU A 181 -15.89 24.91 -3.72
CA GLU A 181 -16.49 25.58 -2.58
C GLU A 181 -15.45 26.01 -1.56
N SER A 182 -15.32 27.29 -1.30
CA SER A 182 -14.41 27.83 -0.31
C SER A 182 -14.73 27.29 1.11
N SER A 183 -13.72 27.06 1.91
CA SER A 183 -13.82 26.69 3.35
C SER A 183 -14.39 25.29 3.62
N ARG A 184 -14.56 24.42 2.61
CA ARG A 184 -15.13 23.08 2.81
C ARG A 184 -14.14 22.04 3.32
N ILE A 185 -12.85 22.16 2.96
CA ILE A 185 -11.77 21.20 3.31
C ILE A 185 -10.53 21.87 3.85
N ASN A 186 -10.61 23.10 4.30
CA ASN A 186 -9.47 23.82 4.86
C ASN A 186 -9.25 23.47 6.34
N SER A 187 -8.01 23.68 6.79
CA SER A 187 -7.64 23.70 8.21
C SER A 187 -6.63 24.83 8.44
N THR A 188 -6.42 25.23 9.71
CA THR A 188 -5.52 26.34 10.06
C THR A 188 -4.11 26.17 9.48
N PHE A 189 -3.57 24.95 9.48
CA PHE A 189 -2.25 24.63 8.94
C PHE A 189 -2.29 23.90 7.60
N GLY A 190 -3.46 23.76 6.98
CA GLY A 190 -3.60 23.18 5.66
C GLY A 190 -2.93 24.09 4.60
N GLY A 191 -2.06 23.52 3.78
CA GLY A 191 -1.28 24.29 2.81
C GLY A 191 -0.20 25.18 3.45
N ASN A 192 0.39 24.76 4.58
CA ASN A 192 1.48 25.45 5.23
C ASN A 192 2.62 25.72 4.25
N LEU A 193 3.07 26.99 4.16
CA LEU A 193 4.08 27.42 3.19
C LEU A 193 5.41 26.67 3.34
N VAL A 194 5.84 26.37 4.56
CA VAL A 194 7.09 25.62 4.81
C VAL A 194 6.97 24.19 4.26
N ASP A 195 5.82 23.56 4.43
CA ASP A 195 5.57 22.22 3.92
C ASP A 195 5.51 22.22 2.38
N MET A 196 4.94 23.26 1.77
CA MET A 196 4.92 23.41 0.31
C MET A 196 6.32 23.58 -0.26
N VAL A 197 7.15 24.46 0.33
CA VAL A 197 8.55 24.64 -0.08
C VAL A 197 9.34 23.34 0.10
N ARG A 198 9.20 22.66 1.24
CA ARG A 198 9.86 21.36 1.50
C ARG A 198 9.45 20.31 0.47
N PHE A 199 8.17 20.19 0.18
CA PHE A 199 7.68 19.20 -0.78
C PHE A 199 8.18 19.50 -2.20
N THR A 200 8.22 20.77 -2.60
CA THR A 200 8.79 21.18 -3.88
C THR A 200 10.26 20.74 -4.00
N ILE A 201 11.07 21.01 -2.96
CA ILE A 201 12.49 20.61 -2.92
C ILE A 201 12.62 19.07 -2.98
N TYR A 202 11.75 18.32 -2.31
CA TYR A 202 11.78 16.86 -2.39
C TYR A 202 11.51 16.35 -3.81
N LEU A 203 10.55 16.92 -4.52
CA LEU A 203 10.25 16.55 -5.91
C LEU A 203 11.43 16.90 -6.84
N GLU A 204 12.03 18.07 -6.67
CA GLU A 204 13.22 18.49 -7.43
C GLU A 204 14.41 17.55 -7.21
N LEU A 205 14.66 17.13 -5.95
CA LEU A 205 15.71 16.17 -5.62
C LEU A 205 15.40 14.78 -6.19
N MET A 206 14.16 14.33 -6.12
CA MET A 206 13.76 13.05 -6.68
C MET A 206 13.96 12.99 -8.19
N GLU A 207 13.64 14.08 -8.89
CA GLU A 207 13.85 14.20 -10.34
C GLU A 207 15.35 14.31 -10.66
N LYS A 208 16.08 15.20 -9.98
CA LYS A 208 17.51 15.44 -10.21
C LYS A 208 18.36 14.19 -10.02
N ASP A 209 18.09 13.42 -8.96
CA ASP A 209 18.88 12.25 -8.57
C ASP A 209 18.26 10.94 -9.06
N ASP A 210 17.20 10.99 -9.88
CA ASP A 210 16.46 9.86 -10.46
C ASP A 210 16.04 8.80 -9.41
N LEU A 211 15.58 9.28 -8.24
CA LEU A 211 15.36 8.42 -7.07
C LEU A 211 14.27 7.37 -7.29
N VAL A 212 13.31 7.60 -8.19
CA VAL A 212 12.26 6.63 -8.51
C VAL A 212 12.86 5.43 -9.26
N TYR A 213 13.76 5.71 -10.21
CA TYR A 213 14.50 4.66 -10.92
C TYR A 213 15.45 3.90 -9.99
N MET A 214 16.20 4.62 -9.13
CA MET A 214 17.06 3.99 -8.12
C MET A 214 16.25 3.06 -7.19
N ALA A 215 15.06 3.47 -6.77
CA ALA A 215 14.18 2.64 -5.95
C ALA A 215 13.71 1.39 -6.70
N SER A 216 13.53 1.43 -8.01
CA SER A 216 13.25 0.25 -8.83
C SER A 216 14.43 -0.70 -8.84
N GLU A 217 15.62 -0.24 -9.27
CA GLU A 217 16.83 -1.06 -9.42
C GLU A 217 17.29 -1.67 -8.09
N ASN A 218 17.41 -0.83 -7.04
CA ASN A 218 17.85 -1.30 -5.73
C ASN A 218 16.77 -2.12 -5.03
N GLY A 219 15.50 -1.92 -5.39
CA GLY A 219 14.39 -2.75 -4.95
C GLY A 219 14.42 -4.16 -5.54
N GLU A 220 14.73 -4.31 -6.82
CA GLU A 220 14.95 -5.61 -7.45
C GLU A 220 16.14 -6.33 -6.81
N TYR A 221 17.21 -5.60 -6.53
CA TYR A 221 18.36 -6.14 -5.79
C TYR A 221 17.98 -6.62 -4.39
N LEU A 222 17.28 -5.78 -3.61
CA LEU A 222 16.78 -6.15 -2.28
C LEU A 222 15.90 -7.41 -2.34
N LEU A 223 14.97 -7.48 -3.28
CA LEU A 223 14.07 -8.62 -3.44
C LEU A 223 14.84 -9.90 -3.81
N SER A 224 15.88 -9.78 -4.62
CA SER A 224 16.79 -10.91 -4.94
C SER A 224 17.55 -11.40 -3.72
N CYS A 225 18.06 -10.48 -2.87
CA CYS A 225 18.72 -10.82 -1.61
C CYS A 225 17.77 -11.54 -0.65
N LEU A 226 16.53 -11.05 -0.50
CA LEU A 226 15.51 -11.69 0.34
C LEU A 226 15.11 -13.07 -0.20
N SER A 227 15.05 -13.24 -1.51
CA SER A 227 14.78 -14.54 -2.13
C SER A 227 15.94 -15.53 -1.89
N SER A 228 17.19 -15.05 -1.95
CA SER A 228 18.36 -15.84 -1.60
C SER A 228 18.36 -16.20 -0.11
N LEU A 229 18.04 -15.26 0.77
CA LEU A 229 17.92 -15.48 2.20
C LEU A 229 16.87 -16.56 2.52
N LYS A 230 15.72 -16.53 1.84
CA LYS A 230 14.69 -17.56 1.94
C LYS A 230 15.22 -18.94 1.55
N ASN A 231 15.97 -19.06 0.46
CA ASN A 231 16.51 -20.36 0.00
C ASN A 231 17.44 -21.03 1.03
N HIS A 232 18.04 -20.25 1.92
CA HIS A 232 18.88 -20.76 3.01
C HIS A 232 18.11 -20.95 4.33
N ASN A 233 16.85 -20.50 4.39
CA ASN A 233 15.99 -20.51 5.58
C ASN A 233 14.54 -20.84 5.20
N ASP A 234 14.32 -21.81 4.31
CA ASP A 234 13.00 -22.10 3.73
C ASP A 234 11.99 -22.65 4.74
N ASP A 235 12.46 -23.21 5.85
CA ASP A 235 11.63 -23.63 6.99
C ASP A 235 11.04 -22.44 7.79
N ILE A 236 11.67 -21.26 7.70
CA ILE A 236 11.33 -20.11 8.54
C ILE A 236 10.79 -18.95 7.69
N ILE A 237 11.38 -18.69 6.52
CA ILE A 237 11.02 -17.56 5.67
C ILE A 237 10.09 -18.01 4.56
N THR A 238 8.92 -17.40 4.49
CA THR A 238 7.92 -17.67 3.44
C THR A 238 7.42 -16.37 2.82
N ASN A 239 6.67 -16.49 1.73
CA ASN A 239 5.93 -15.38 1.13
C ASN A 239 6.77 -14.12 0.90
N VAL A 240 8.00 -14.28 0.36
CA VAL A 240 8.86 -13.15 -0.02
C VAL A 240 8.20 -12.38 -1.16
N ARG A 241 8.04 -11.08 -1.00
CA ARG A 241 7.32 -10.21 -1.93
C ARG A 241 7.84 -8.79 -1.91
N GLY A 242 7.59 -8.06 -3.00
CA GLY A 242 7.93 -6.64 -3.05
C GLY A 242 7.69 -6.00 -4.41
N LYS A 243 7.70 -4.68 -4.40
CA LYS A 243 7.77 -3.79 -5.56
C LYS A 243 8.71 -2.64 -5.22
N GLY A 244 9.78 -2.46 -6.00
CA GLY A 244 10.84 -1.53 -5.63
C GLY A 244 11.36 -1.82 -4.23
N LEU A 245 11.57 -0.79 -3.43
CA LEU A 245 12.04 -0.89 -2.04
C LEU A 245 10.94 -1.24 -1.02
N PHE A 246 9.73 -1.46 -1.48
CA PHE A 246 8.59 -1.87 -0.65
C PHE A 246 8.55 -3.40 -0.63
N CYS A 247 9.32 -4.02 0.28
CA CYS A 247 9.51 -5.47 0.34
C CYS A 247 9.15 -6.03 1.71
N ALA A 248 8.78 -7.32 1.73
CA ALA A 248 8.48 -8.06 2.94
C ALA A 248 8.68 -9.57 2.77
N PHE A 249 8.75 -10.27 3.90
CA PHE A 249 8.58 -11.72 4.01
C PHE A 249 7.80 -12.08 5.27
N ASP A 250 7.28 -13.30 5.31
CA ASP A 250 6.54 -13.81 6.47
C ASP A 250 7.41 -14.79 7.26
N LEU A 251 7.20 -14.78 8.58
CA LEU A 251 7.72 -15.74 9.54
C LEU A 251 6.60 -16.68 10.03
N PRO A 252 6.92 -17.83 10.66
CA PRO A 252 5.90 -18.80 11.06
C PRO A 252 4.88 -18.25 12.06
N THR A 253 5.31 -17.41 13.00
CA THR A 253 4.46 -16.87 14.08
C THR A 253 4.80 -15.42 14.40
N PRO A 254 3.89 -14.68 15.07
CA PRO A 254 4.17 -13.35 15.59
C PRO A 254 5.37 -13.33 16.55
N ASP A 255 5.56 -14.37 17.35
CA ASP A 255 6.68 -14.45 18.30
C ASP A 255 8.04 -14.55 17.57
N HIS A 256 8.12 -15.29 16.46
CA HIS A 256 9.32 -15.32 15.62
C HIS A 256 9.59 -13.94 15.02
N ARG A 257 8.54 -13.23 14.55
CA ARG A 257 8.66 -11.86 14.04
C ARG A 257 9.22 -10.92 15.10
N ASP A 258 8.64 -10.93 16.30
CA ASP A 258 9.02 -10.01 17.37
C ASP A 258 10.43 -10.32 17.90
N LYS A 259 10.79 -11.61 17.96
CA LYS A 259 12.16 -12.05 18.30
C LYS A 259 13.17 -11.61 17.24
N LEU A 260 12.83 -11.74 15.95
CA LEU A 260 13.73 -11.29 14.88
C LEU A 260 13.94 -9.76 14.92
N ILE A 261 12.88 -8.98 15.18
CA ILE A 261 13.00 -7.53 15.35
C ILE A 261 13.96 -7.19 16.49
N SER A 262 13.82 -7.85 17.64
CA SER A 262 14.72 -7.64 18.80
C SER A 262 16.16 -8.07 18.50
N ASN A 263 16.36 -9.16 17.77
CA ASN A 263 17.69 -9.60 17.35
C ASN A 263 18.33 -8.61 16.37
N MET A 264 17.56 -8.06 15.42
CA MET A 264 18.04 -7.02 14.49
C MET A 264 18.46 -5.73 15.21
N GLU A 265 17.66 -5.31 16.21
CA GLU A 265 18.01 -4.16 17.04
C GLU A 265 19.30 -4.37 17.79
N ALA A 266 19.54 -5.58 18.31
CA ALA A 266 20.81 -5.95 18.96
C ALA A 266 22.00 -5.95 18.01
N GLU A 267 21.79 -6.19 16.71
CA GLU A 267 22.82 -6.06 15.66
C GLU A 267 22.99 -4.61 15.18
N GLY A 268 22.21 -3.66 15.68
CA GLY A 268 22.29 -2.23 15.33
C GLY A 268 21.42 -1.81 14.14
N ALA A 269 20.45 -2.63 13.72
CA ALA A 269 19.54 -2.32 12.63
C ALA A 269 18.08 -2.22 13.13
N ILE A 270 17.40 -1.13 12.74
CA ILE A 270 15.97 -0.95 13.02
C ILE A 270 15.16 -1.53 11.88
N ILE A 271 14.33 -2.51 12.19
CA ILE A 271 13.38 -3.12 11.25
C ILE A 271 12.00 -3.19 11.89
N LEU A 272 10.95 -3.22 11.07
CA LEU A 272 9.58 -3.19 11.55
C LEU A 272 8.79 -4.42 11.09
N GLY A 273 7.88 -4.86 11.95
CA GLY A 273 6.84 -5.82 11.59
C GLY A 273 5.64 -5.13 10.91
N CYS A 274 4.85 -5.94 10.20
CA CYS A 274 3.51 -5.58 9.72
C CYS A 274 2.61 -6.82 9.67
N GLY A 275 1.31 -6.60 9.54
CA GLY A 275 0.36 -7.69 9.53
C GLY A 275 0.46 -8.58 10.77
N HIS A 276 0.25 -9.86 10.57
CA HIS A 276 0.26 -10.83 11.65
C HIS A 276 1.69 -11.27 12.02
N ASN A 277 2.51 -11.62 11.03
CA ASN A 277 3.82 -12.24 11.21
C ASN A 277 4.86 -11.80 10.17
N SER A 278 4.65 -10.68 9.48
CA SER A 278 5.54 -10.22 8.42
C SER A 278 6.62 -9.26 8.94
N ILE A 279 7.79 -9.34 8.34
CA ILE A 279 8.86 -8.34 8.42
C ILE A 279 8.82 -7.49 7.16
N ARG A 280 8.86 -6.17 7.30
CA ARG A 280 8.84 -5.22 6.19
C ARG A 280 10.10 -4.39 6.08
N PHE A 281 10.48 -4.08 4.84
CA PHE A 281 11.62 -3.25 4.48
C PHE A 281 11.13 -1.93 3.90
N ARG A 282 11.65 -0.82 4.43
CA ARG A 282 11.31 0.55 4.00
C ARG A 282 12.55 1.44 4.07
N PRO A 283 13.62 1.10 3.33
CA PRO A 283 14.78 1.97 3.29
C PRO A 283 14.43 3.32 2.61
N HIS A 284 15.33 4.29 2.72
CA HIS A 284 15.24 5.54 1.98
C HIS A 284 15.42 5.30 0.47
N LEU A 285 14.92 6.22 -0.37
CA LEU A 285 14.87 6.02 -1.83
C LEU A 285 16.25 5.90 -2.48
N ASN A 286 17.26 6.53 -1.90
CA ASN A 286 18.64 6.51 -2.38
C ASN A 286 19.53 5.50 -1.62
N VAL A 287 18.94 4.44 -1.04
CA VAL A 287 19.70 3.35 -0.41
C VAL A 287 20.69 2.74 -1.41
N LEU A 288 21.90 2.47 -0.95
CA LEU A 288 22.94 1.86 -1.76
C LEU A 288 22.91 0.33 -1.63
N LYS A 289 23.47 -0.39 -2.61
CA LYS A 289 23.58 -1.86 -2.57
C LYS A 289 24.42 -2.34 -1.40
N GLU A 290 25.48 -1.61 -1.05
CA GLU A 290 26.35 -1.89 0.07
C GLU A 290 25.61 -1.81 1.42
N GLU A 291 24.66 -0.88 1.55
CA GLU A 291 23.81 -0.76 2.74
C GLU A 291 22.80 -1.91 2.81
N ILE A 292 22.27 -2.36 1.67
CA ILE A 292 21.43 -3.56 1.58
C ILE A 292 22.24 -4.80 1.99
N ASP A 293 23.47 -4.97 1.50
CA ASP A 293 24.35 -6.08 1.84
C ASP A 293 24.66 -6.11 3.33
N GLN A 294 24.93 -4.96 3.92
CA GLN A 294 25.13 -4.83 5.36
C GLN A 294 23.87 -5.25 6.14
N ALA A 295 22.70 -4.78 5.74
CA ALA A 295 21.45 -5.16 6.36
C ALA A 295 21.16 -6.67 6.24
N MET A 296 21.49 -7.29 5.09
CA MET A 296 21.33 -8.73 4.89
C MET A 296 22.30 -9.54 5.75
N SER A 297 23.53 -9.06 5.95
CA SER A 297 24.51 -9.70 6.84
C SER A 297 24.02 -9.69 8.30
N MET A 298 23.50 -8.56 8.76
CA MET A 298 22.87 -8.45 10.10
C MET A 298 21.63 -9.36 10.20
N MET A 299 20.83 -9.45 9.15
CA MET A 299 19.64 -10.31 9.08
C MET A 299 20.01 -11.80 9.22
N GLN A 300 21.08 -12.27 8.57
CA GLN A 300 21.54 -13.64 8.70
C GLN A 300 21.96 -13.97 10.13
N ILE A 301 22.68 -13.05 10.80
CA ILE A 301 23.06 -13.20 12.21
C ILE A 301 21.83 -13.22 13.10
N ALA A 302 20.87 -12.33 12.87
CA ALA A 302 19.65 -12.25 13.66
C ALA A 302 18.76 -13.50 13.51
N LEU A 303 18.66 -14.05 12.30
CA LEU A 303 17.93 -15.29 12.01
C LEU A 303 18.57 -16.50 12.68
N SER A 304 19.90 -16.60 12.73
CA SER A 304 20.59 -17.70 13.40
C SER A 304 20.34 -17.76 14.90
N LYS A 305 19.74 -16.71 15.49
CA LYS A 305 19.40 -16.62 16.92
C LYS A 305 17.88 -16.89 17.18
N LEU A 306 17.12 -17.22 16.14
CA LEU A 306 15.72 -17.60 16.31
C LEU A 306 15.59 -19.01 16.88
#